data_cd2646ca447704d2fd64de4bc5909b80
#
_entry.id   cd2646ca447704d2fd64de4bc5909b80
#
_cell.length_a   1.000
_cell.length_b   1.000
_cell.length_c   1.000
_cell.angle_alpha   90.00
_cell.angle_beta   90.00
_cell.angle_gamma   90.00
#
_symmetry.space_group_name_H-M   'P 1'
#
loop_
_entity.id
_entity.type
_entity.pdbx_description
1 polymer ?
#
loop_
_entity_poly.entity_id
_entity_poly.type
_entity_poly.pdbx_seq_one_letter_code
_entity_poly.pdbx_strand_id
1 'polypeptide(L)'
;MLTCSTMTDSSLQHVVIYTDGACSPNPGTGGWGAVLISKKHQQRKELFGAEAYTTNNRMELTAAVEALSAIKQPCRVELYTDSSYLRNAFERKWLQNWQLKNWRTSGGKAVLNRDLWEKLLRLDQLHQVSWHWVKAHAGDPENERADALAVAARKDLAAES
;
A
#
# COMPACT_ATOMS: atom_id res chain seq x y z
N MET A 1 9.48 -4.46 26.70
CA MET A 1 9.03 -4.81 25.39
C MET A 1 10.10 -5.61 24.67
N LEU A 2 9.66 -6.56 23.94
CA LEU A 2 10.55 -7.44 23.21
C LEU A 2 11.31 -6.72 22.12
N THR A 3 12.59 -7.00 22.00
CA THR A 3 13.36 -6.51 20.87
C THR A 3 13.17 -7.43 19.69
N CYS A 4 12.82 -6.86 18.55
CA CYS A 4 12.54 -7.65 17.36
C CYS A 4 13.81 -8.13 16.67
N SER A 5 14.95 -7.55 17.00
CA SER A 5 16.21 -7.88 16.36
C SER A 5 16.66 -9.32 16.60
N THR A 6 16.13 -9.97 17.63
CA THR A 6 16.48 -11.35 17.95
C THR A 6 15.53 -12.36 17.33
N MET A 7 14.47 -11.90 16.65
CA MET A 7 13.49 -12.80 16.07
C MET A 7 13.99 -13.33 14.72
N THR A 8 13.78 -14.61 14.51
CA THR A 8 14.03 -15.23 13.19
C THR A 8 12.80 -15.09 12.32
N ASP A 9 12.94 -15.34 11.02
CA ASP A 9 11.82 -15.29 10.08
C ASP A 9 10.67 -16.18 10.52
N SER A 10 10.99 -17.37 11.04
CA SER A 10 9.97 -18.33 11.47
C SER A 10 9.22 -17.88 12.73
N SER A 11 9.78 -16.95 13.50
CA SER A 11 9.15 -16.45 14.71
C SER A 11 8.31 -15.20 14.48
N LEU A 12 8.40 -14.58 13.30
CA LEU A 12 7.58 -13.41 12.98
C LEU A 12 6.15 -13.81 12.71
N GLN A 13 5.22 -12.97 13.13
CA GLN A 13 3.81 -13.17 12.80
C GLN A 13 3.60 -13.00 11.30
N HIS A 14 2.65 -13.74 10.78
CA HIS A 14 2.32 -13.73 9.36
C HIS A 14 1.03 -12.95 9.14
N VAL A 15 1.10 -11.90 8.36
CA VAL A 15 -0.04 -11.06 8.02
C VAL A 15 -0.19 -11.03 6.51
N VAL A 16 -1.44 -11.19 6.04
CA VAL A 16 -1.77 -11.06 4.62
C VAL A 16 -2.52 -9.77 4.43
N ILE A 17 -2.13 -8.97 3.44
CA ILE A 17 -2.72 -7.67 3.17
C ILE A 17 -3.17 -7.59 1.72
N TYR A 18 -4.37 -7.02 1.50
CA TYR A 18 -4.87 -6.66 0.18
C TYR A 18 -5.13 -5.17 0.15
N THR A 19 -4.64 -4.48 -0.88
CA THR A 19 -4.77 -3.03 -0.97
C THR A 19 -5.29 -2.62 -2.33
N ASP A 20 -6.00 -1.48 -2.37
CA ASP A 20 -6.45 -0.89 -3.61
C ASP A 20 -6.66 0.60 -3.44
N GLY A 21 -6.68 1.31 -4.57
CA GLY A 21 -6.95 2.74 -4.61
C GLY A 21 -7.86 3.07 -5.78
N ALA A 22 -8.65 4.12 -5.64
CA ALA A 22 -9.59 4.56 -6.66
C ALA A 22 -9.68 6.08 -6.66
N CYS A 23 -9.68 6.66 -7.86
CA CYS A 23 -9.80 8.12 -8.01
C CYS A 23 -10.65 8.42 -9.23
N SER A 24 -11.69 9.24 -9.06
CA SER A 24 -12.56 9.60 -10.17
C SER A 24 -13.18 10.98 -9.94
N PRO A 25 -13.00 11.94 -10.90
CA PRO A 25 -12.07 11.85 -12.00
C PRO A 25 -10.63 11.73 -11.52
N ASN A 26 -9.69 11.39 -12.40
CA ASN A 26 -8.29 11.24 -12.04
C ASN A 26 -7.47 12.30 -12.79
N PRO A 27 -6.98 13.39 -12.13
CA PRO A 27 -7.05 13.63 -10.68
C PRO A 27 -8.42 14.11 -10.22
N GLY A 28 -8.66 13.93 -8.93
CA GLY A 28 -9.93 14.32 -8.32
C GLY A 28 -10.08 13.69 -6.95
N THR A 29 -11.33 13.46 -6.54
CA THR A 29 -11.59 12.80 -5.25
C THR A 29 -11.19 11.34 -5.33
N GLY A 30 -10.37 10.91 -4.38
CA GLY A 30 -9.90 9.53 -4.35
C GLY A 30 -10.11 8.86 -3.02
N GLY A 31 -10.07 7.53 -3.04
CA GLY A 31 -10.15 6.71 -1.84
C GLY A 31 -9.18 5.56 -1.91
N TRP A 32 -8.91 4.98 -0.76
CA TRP A 32 -8.05 3.81 -0.64
C TRP A 32 -8.69 2.82 0.32
N GLY A 33 -8.35 1.56 0.15
CA GLY A 33 -8.85 0.50 1.01
C GLY A 33 -7.80 -0.57 1.24
N ALA A 34 -7.88 -1.22 2.39
CA ALA A 34 -7.00 -2.31 2.74
C ALA A 34 -7.70 -3.32 3.62
N VAL A 35 -7.38 -4.60 3.40
CA VAL A 35 -7.84 -5.70 4.23
C VAL A 35 -6.60 -6.36 4.81
N LEU A 36 -6.53 -6.47 6.14
CA LEU A 36 -5.42 -7.09 6.85
C LEU A 36 -5.91 -8.34 7.57
N ILE A 37 -5.22 -9.45 7.36
CA ILE A 37 -5.59 -10.73 7.95
C ILE A 37 -4.40 -11.28 8.73
N SER A 38 -4.58 -11.44 10.05
CA SER A 38 -3.59 -12.09 10.89
C SER A 38 -3.91 -13.57 10.95
N LYS A 39 -3.00 -14.39 10.41
CA LYS A 39 -3.23 -15.84 10.37
C LYS A 39 -3.24 -16.45 11.75
N LYS A 40 -2.30 -16.03 12.61
CA LYS A 40 -2.17 -16.60 13.96
C LYS A 40 -3.40 -16.33 14.81
N HIS A 41 -3.91 -15.11 14.75
CA HIS A 41 -5.01 -14.68 15.62
C HIS A 41 -6.37 -14.80 14.95
N GLN A 42 -6.40 -15.23 13.68
CA GLN A 42 -7.63 -15.32 12.89
C GLN A 42 -8.44 -14.03 12.92
N GLN A 43 -7.74 -12.91 12.92
CA GLN A 43 -8.35 -11.60 12.95
C GLN A 43 -8.28 -10.97 11.57
N ARG A 44 -9.35 -10.24 11.24
CA ARG A 44 -9.47 -9.54 9.99
C ARG A 44 -9.83 -8.09 10.26
N LYS A 45 -9.10 -7.17 9.64
CA LYS A 45 -9.32 -5.74 9.84
C LYS A 45 -9.42 -5.05 8.50
N GLU A 46 -10.34 -4.11 8.40
CA GLU A 46 -10.49 -3.30 7.19
C GLU A 46 -10.11 -1.86 7.50
N LEU A 47 -9.35 -1.26 6.60
CA LEU A 47 -8.97 0.15 6.69
C LEU A 47 -9.39 0.85 5.41
N PHE A 48 -9.71 2.13 5.51
CA PHE A 48 -10.07 2.92 4.34
C PHE A 48 -9.90 4.41 4.65
N GLY A 49 -9.80 5.20 3.60
CA GLY A 49 -9.72 6.65 3.72
C GLY A 49 -9.89 7.30 2.37
N ALA A 50 -9.96 8.62 2.37
CA ALA A 50 -10.18 9.38 1.14
C ALA A 50 -9.49 10.73 1.20
N GLU A 51 -9.20 11.28 0.01
CA GLU A 51 -8.64 12.62 -0.14
C GLU A 51 -9.46 13.39 -1.17
N ALA A 52 -9.68 14.67 -0.90
CA ALA A 52 -10.54 15.50 -1.74
C ALA A 52 -9.96 15.74 -3.13
N TYR A 53 -8.64 15.84 -3.23
CA TYR A 53 -7.99 16.00 -4.53
C TYR A 53 -6.68 15.22 -4.55
N THR A 54 -6.65 14.17 -5.35
CA THR A 54 -5.53 13.25 -5.40
C THR A 54 -5.47 12.56 -6.76
N THR A 55 -4.67 11.51 -6.85
CA THR A 55 -4.56 10.67 -8.05
C THR A 55 -4.74 9.21 -7.70
N ASN A 56 -5.05 8.42 -8.71
CA ASN A 56 -5.16 6.98 -8.53
C ASN A 56 -3.85 6.38 -8.00
N ASN A 57 -2.73 6.77 -8.59
CA ASN A 57 -1.42 6.27 -8.15
C ASN A 57 -1.14 6.60 -6.69
N ARG A 58 -1.48 7.83 -6.26
CA ARG A 58 -1.27 8.21 -4.87
C ARG A 58 -2.15 7.40 -3.93
N MET A 59 -3.37 7.11 -4.32
CA MET A 59 -4.28 6.31 -3.49
C MET A 59 -3.82 4.86 -3.38
N GLU A 60 -3.31 4.28 -4.46
CA GLU A 60 -2.76 2.93 -4.42
C GLU A 60 -1.55 2.85 -3.48
N LEU A 61 -0.68 3.84 -3.56
CA LEU A 61 0.49 3.92 -2.68
C LEU A 61 0.08 4.18 -1.23
N THR A 62 -0.90 5.06 -1.01
CA THR A 62 -1.41 5.35 0.33
C THR A 62 -1.97 4.11 0.99
N ALA A 63 -2.71 3.29 0.24
CA ALA A 63 -3.28 2.04 0.79
C ALA A 63 -2.18 1.14 1.35
N ALA A 64 -1.09 0.96 0.61
CA ALA A 64 0.01 0.13 1.06
C ALA A 64 0.69 0.72 2.30
N VAL A 65 0.94 2.03 2.29
CA VAL A 65 1.58 2.71 3.43
C VAL A 65 0.71 2.61 4.68
N GLU A 66 -0.59 2.90 4.55
CA GLU A 66 -1.49 2.87 5.70
C GLU A 66 -1.65 1.46 6.27
N ALA A 67 -1.74 0.46 5.38
CA ALA A 67 -1.87 -0.93 5.82
C ALA A 67 -0.63 -1.38 6.60
N LEU A 68 0.55 -1.13 6.06
CA LEU A 68 1.80 -1.52 6.72
C LEU A 68 2.02 -0.72 8.01
N SER A 69 1.60 0.55 8.04
CA SER A 69 1.72 1.40 9.24
C SER A 69 0.81 0.92 10.37
N ALA A 70 -0.27 0.23 10.04
CA ALA A 70 -1.20 -0.28 11.05
C ALA A 70 -0.63 -1.45 11.83
N ILE A 71 0.42 -2.10 11.31
CA ILE A 71 1.08 -3.21 11.98
C ILE A 71 2.17 -2.63 12.89
N LYS A 72 2.04 -2.83 14.20
CA LYS A 72 2.87 -2.14 15.19
C LYS A 72 4.19 -2.85 15.49
N GLN A 73 4.32 -4.10 15.11
CA GLN A 73 5.54 -4.88 15.33
C GLN A 73 6.02 -5.46 14.01
N PRO A 74 7.33 -5.70 13.86
CA PRO A 74 7.82 -6.34 12.63
C PRO A 74 7.11 -7.65 12.37
N CYS A 75 6.64 -7.84 11.14
CA CYS A 75 5.89 -9.03 10.73
C CYS A 75 6.39 -9.50 9.38
N ARG A 76 6.10 -10.74 9.08
CA ARG A 76 6.21 -11.26 7.73
C ARG A 76 4.89 -10.97 7.03
N VAL A 77 4.96 -10.19 5.97
CA VAL A 77 3.76 -9.70 5.28
C VAL A 77 3.72 -10.18 3.85
N GLU A 78 2.56 -10.69 3.43
CA GLU A 78 2.29 -10.92 2.03
C GLU A 78 1.29 -9.87 1.60
N LEU A 79 1.70 -8.96 0.71
CA LEU A 79 0.87 -7.86 0.27
C LEU A 79 0.47 -8.03 -1.19
N TYR A 80 -0.84 -8.11 -1.41
CA TYR A 80 -1.43 -8.30 -2.73
C TYR A 80 -2.00 -6.98 -3.24
N THR A 81 -1.61 -6.58 -4.45
CA THR A 81 -2.10 -5.37 -5.08
C THR A 81 -2.12 -5.54 -6.60
N ASP A 82 -3.06 -4.86 -7.25
CA ASP A 82 -3.11 -4.82 -8.72
C ASP A 82 -2.45 -3.56 -9.29
N SER A 83 -1.78 -2.77 -8.46
CA SER A 83 -1.18 -1.50 -8.86
C SER A 83 0.03 -1.71 -9.75
N SER A 84 -0.07 -1.34 -11.01
CA SER A 84 1.09 -1.34 -11.91
C SER A 84 2.10 -0.27 -11.52
N TYR A 85 1.65 0.81 -10.89
CA TYR A 85 2.52 1.87 -10.41
C TYR A 85 3.48 1.33 -9.33
N LEU A 86 2.95 0.62 -8.34
CA LEU A 86 3.78 -0.02 -7.31
C LEU A 86 4.68 -1.09 -7.91
N ARG A 87 4.10 -1.94 -8.76
CA ARG A 87 4.85 -3.01 -9.39
C ARG A 87 6.06 -2.49 -10.16
N ASN A 88 5.86 -1.47 -10.98
CA ASN A 88 6.92 -0.91 -11.79
C ASN A 88 8.01 -0.29 -10.95
N ALA A 89 7.66 0.36 -9.84
CA ALA A 89 8.64 0.97 -8.96
C ALA A 89 9.62 -0.07 -8.40
N PHE A 90 9.10 -1.26 -8.08
CA PHE A 90 9.95 -2.34 -7.58
C PHE A 90 10.66 -3.08 -8.71
N GLU A 91 9.92 -3.50 -9.74
CA GLU A 91 10.48 -4.35 -10.79
C GLU A 91 11.43 -3.60 -11.72
N ARG A 92 11.17 -2.32 -11.98
CA ARG A 92 12.03 -1.51 -12.84
C ARG A 92 13.10 -0.76 -12.07
N LYS A 93 13.21 -1.04 -10.78
CA LYS A 93 14.23 -0.45 -9.91
C LYS A 93 14.15 1.08 -9.85
N TRP A 94 12.95 1.63 -10.00
CA TRP A 94 12.73 3.08 -9.88
C TRP A 94 13.15 3.58 -8.51
N LEU A 95 12.80 2.84 -7.45
CA LEU A 95 13.11 3.26 -6.09
C LEU A 95 14.61 3.37 -5.85
N GLN A 96 15.39 2.41 -6.34
CA GLN A 96 16.83 2.44 -6.21
C GLN A 96 17.41 3.62 -6.97
N ASN A 97 16.94 3.86 -8.20
CA ASN A 97 17.41 4.94 -9.03
C ASN A 97 17.08 6.31 -8.44
N TRP A 98 15.87 6.45 -7.88
CA TRP A 98 15.47 7.70 -7.24
C TRP A 98 16.35 8.02 -6.04
N GLN A 99 16.66 7.03 -5.22
CA GLN A 99 17.54 7.23 -4.07
C GLN A 99 18.94 7.66 -4.51
N LEU A 100 19.47 7.04 -5.56
CA LEU A 100 20.78 7.39 -6.09
C LEU A 100 20.81 8.79 -6.71
N LYS A 101 19.69 9.24 -7.26
CA LYS A 101 19.59 10.53 -7.94
C LYS A 101 18.94 11.60 -7.08
N ASN A 102 18.94 11.42 -5.78
CA ASN A 102 18.39 12.38 -4.83
C ASN A 102 16.93 12.70 -5.13
N TRP A 103 16.15 11.64 -5.41
CA TRP A 103 14.70 11.71 -5.65
C TRP A 103 14.34 12.58 -6.85
N ARG A 104 15.10 12.44 -7.91
CA ARG A 104 14.79 13.08 -9.18
C ARG A 104 14.65 12.04 -10.27
N THR A 105 13.76 12.33 -11.22
CA THR A 105 13.58 11.47 -12.39
C THR A 105 14.78 11.61 -13.33
N SER A 106 14.84 10.74 -14.35
CA SER A 106 15.89 10.85 -15.36
C SER A 106 15.85 12.17 -16.11
N GLY A 107 14.68 12.82 -16.17
CA GLY A 107 14.52 14.14 -16.76
C GLY A 107 14.85 15.29 -15.81
N GLY A 108 15.30 15.01 -14.60
CA GLY A 108 15.67 16.04 -13.63
C GLY A 108 14.53 16.61 -12.82
N LYS A 109 13.31 16.08 -12.98
CA LYS A 109 12.15 16.55 -12.22
C LYS A 109 12.07 15.84 -10.87
N ALA A 110 11.45 16.51 -9.88
CA ALA A 110 11.20 15.90 -8.59
C ALA A 110 10.28 14.69 -8.73
N VAL A 111 10.60 13.63 -8.00
CA VAL A 111 9.78 12.41 -8.00
C VAL A 111 8.44 12.70 -7.31
N LEU A 112 7.35 12.31 -7.97
CA LEU A 112 6.01 12.46 -7.41
C LEU A 112 5.81 11.49 -6.24
N ASN A 113 5.04 11.93 -5.25
CA ASN A 113 4.67 11.09 -4.09
C ASN A 113 5.88 10.64 -3.26
N ARG A 114 6.95 11.42 -3.28
CA ARG A 114 8.16 11.10 -2.52
C ARG A 114 7.87 10.85 -1.04
N ASP A 115 6.98 11.63 -0.45
CA ASP A 115 6.59 11.49 0.95
C ASP A 115 6.11 10.08 1.26
N LEU A 116 5.28 9.54 0.39
CA LEU A 116 4.74 8.19 0.55
C LEU A 116 5.78 7.11 0.22
N TRP A 117 6.58 7.33 -0.83
CA TRP A 117 7.62 6.37 -1.19
C TRP A 117 8.66 6.21 -0.09
N GLU A 118 9.03 7.30 0.56
CA GLU A 118 9.98 7.24 1.67
C GLU A 118 9.40 6.47 2.85
N LYS A 119 8.11 6.69 3.14
CA LYS A 119 7.44 5.93 4.20
C LYS A 119 7.37 4.45 3.85
N LEU A 120 7.04 4.14 2.60
CA LEU A 120 6.94 2.75 2.16
C LEU A 120 8.28 2.03 2.27
N LEU A 121 9.36 2.68 1.90
CA LEU A 121 10.69 2.09 2.01
C LEU A 121 11.05 1.76 3.47
N ARG A 122 10.73 2.66 4.40
CA ARG A 122 10.97 2.39 5.81
C ARG A 122 10.15 1.20 6.32
N LEU A 123 8.90 1.13 5.89
CA LEU A 123 8.01 0.03 6.28
C LEU A 123 8.45 -1.29 5.66
N ASP A 124 8.92 -1.25 4.42
CA ASP A 124 9.42 -2.45 3.73
C ASP A 124 10.67 -2.99 4.43
N GLN A 125 11.48 -2.12 5.03
CA GLN A 125 12.65 -2.52 5.79
C GLN A 125 12.28 -3.01 7.19
N LEU A 126 11.24 -2.44 7.79
CA LEU A 126 10.78 -2.85 9.14
C LEU A 126 10.16 -4.23 9.12
N HIS A 127 9.38 -4.52 8.08
CA HIS A 127 8.70 -5.81 7.91
C HIS A 127 9.41 -6.61 6.83
N GLN A 128 9.13 -7.91 6.80
CA GLN A 128 9.55 -8.75 5.68
C GLN A 128 8.37 -8.84 4.71
N VAL A 129 8.35 -7.96 3.73
CA VAL A 129 7.23 -7.86 2.80
C VAL A 129 7.51 -8.63 1.53
N SER A 130 6.62 -9.54 1.19
CA SER A 130 6.58 -10.21 -0.11
C SER A 130 5.49 -9.55 -0.92
N TRP A 131 5.85 -8.93 -2.03
CA TRP A 131 4.92 -8.22 -2.89
C TRP A 131 4.34 -9.18 -3.93
N HIS A 132 3.01 -9.26 -3.99
CA HIS A 132 2.30 -10.11 -4.93
C HIS A 132 1.48 -9.25 -5.88
N TRP A 133 1.83 -9.32 -7.16
CA TRP A 133 1.16 -8.52 -8.18
C TRP A 133 0.03 -9.36 -8.79
N VAL A 134 -1.20 -8.89 -8.59
CA VAL A 134 -2.39 -9.61 -9.07
C VAL A 134 -3.05 -8.83 -10.18
N LYS A 135 -3.89 -9.52 -10.96
CA LYS A 135 -4.70 -8.85 -11.98
C LYS A 135 -5.92 -8.22 -11.33
N ALA A 136 -6.24 -7.01 -11.78
CA ALA A 136 -7.46 -6.35 -11.35
C ALA A 136 -8.67 -7.23 -11.71
N HIS A 137 -9.61 -7.31 -10.77
CA HIS A 137 -10.87 -8.04 -10.97
C HIS A 137 -10.67 -9.51 -11.32
N ALA A 138 -9.67 -10.14 -10.70
CA ALA A 138 -9.39 -11.57 -10.94
C ALA A 138 -10.28 -12.50 -10.10
N GLY A 139 -11.28 -11.96 -9.40
CA GLY A 139 -12.23 -12.76 -8.64
C GLY A 139 -11.82 -13.09 -7.22
N ASP A 140 -10.71 -12.58 -6.74
CA ASP A 140 -10.30 -12.78 -5.34
C ASP A 140 -11.20 -11.93 -4.43
N PRO A 141 -11.96 -12.56 -3.50
CA PRO A 141 -12.90 -11.80 -2.67
C PRO A 141 -12.26 -10.69 -1.85
N GLU A 142 -11.05 -10.90 -1.32
CA GLU A 142 -10.42 -9.89 -0.50
C GLU A 142 -9.86 -8.74 -1.35
N ASN A 143 -9.36 -9.05 -2.53
CA ASN A 143 -8.93 -8.02 -3.46
C ASN A 143 -10.12 -7.15 -3.88
N GLU A 144 -11.27 -7.79 -4.15
CA GLU A 144 -12.49 -7.06 -4.50
C GLU A 144 -13.01 -6.25 -3.30
N ARG A 145 -12.82 -6.76 -2.08
CA ARG A 145 -13.23 -6.02 -0.89
C ARG A 145 -12.40 -4.75 -0.73
N ALA A 146 -11.08 -4.84 -0.93
CA ALA A 146 -10.22 -3.65 -0.89
C ALA A 146 -10.66 -2.61 -1.93
N ASP A 147 -11.00 -3.05 -3.13
CA ASP A 147 -11.53 -2.17 -4.16
C ASP A 147 -12.83 -1.51 -3.71
N ALA A 148 -13.75 -2.28 -3.15
CA ALA A 148 -15.04 -1.77 -2.69
C ALA A 148 -14.85 -0.72 -1.58
N LEU A 149 -13.91 -0.94 -0.66
CA LEU A 149 -13.60 0.03 0.39
C LEU A 149 -13.07 1.33 -0.19
N ALA A 150 -12.19 1.24 -1.18
CA ALA A 150 -11.63 2.42 -1.84
C ALA A 150 -12.70 3.22 -2.56
N VAL A 151 -13.57 2.54 -3.30
CA VAL A 151 -14.65 3.19 -4.05
C VAL A 151 -15.65 3.83 -3.11
N ALA A 152 -16.05 3.14 -2.05
CA ALA A 152 -17.00 3.67 -1.07
C ALA A 152 -16.44 4.91 -0.38
N ALA A 153 -15.17 4.87 0.04
CA ALA A 153 -14.53 6.01 0.70
C ALA A 153 -14.50 7.23 -0.22
N ARG A 154 -14.16 7.03 -1.49
CA ARG A 154 -14.13 8.09 -2.48
C ARG A 154 -15.51 8.71 -2.68
N LYS A 155 -16.52 7.85 -2.82
CA LYS A 155 -17.90 8.32 -3.06
C LYS A 155 -18.46 9.06 -1.85
N ASP A 156 -18.17 8.57 -0.66
CA ASP A 156 -18.64 9.21 0.58
C ASP A 156 -18.05 10.61 0.71
N LEU A 157 -16.76 10.79 0.44
CA LEU A 157 -16.14 12.10 0.52
C LEU A 157 -16.70 13.04 -0.56
N ALA A 158 -16.90 12.54 -1.78
CA ALA A 158 -17.45 13.34 -2.86
C ALA A 158 -18.86 13.82 -2.55
N ALA A 159 -19.66 13.02 -1.85
CA ALA A 159 -21.02 13.37 -1.48
C ALA A 159 -21.07 14.45 -0.40
N GLU A 160 -19.99 14.63 0.37
CA GLU A 160 -19.90 15.66 1.41
C GLU A 160 -19.58 17.05 0.86
N SER A 161 -19.14 17.14 -0.38
CA SER A 161 -18.72 18.43 -0.96
C SER A 161 -19.82 19.14 -1.76
#